data_b95bc3b52ab991c716110c7770595d1e
#
_entry.id   b95bc3b52ab991c716110c7770595d1e
#
_cell.length_a   1.000
_cell.length_b   1.000
_cell.length_c   1.000
_cell.angle_alpha   90.00
_cell.angle_beta   90.00
_cell.angle_gamma   90.00
#
_symmetry.space_group_name_H-M   'P 1'
#
loop_
_entity.id
_entity.type
_entity.pdbx_description
1 polymer ?
#
loop_
_entity_poly.entity_id
_entity_poly.type
_entity_poly.pdbx_seq_one_letter_code
_entity_poly.pdbx_strand_id
1 'polypeptide(L)'
;MEQVILEDMSYICDRTDHSAIDGSKVLISGATGLIGKYLVRFLAQYCGCQVLAVVRDQRKAQYLFEDLGTRIEYICSDIVELEALDKSVDYMIHGAGMTASRSFLTQPAEVIYTSVEGTRRMLEFARVNKVKSFVYLSTMEVYGVPETEEKICEESGTSLNTMSVRTSYPESKRLCENLCAAYVSEYQVPARVVRLTQTFGPGVEYDDARVFAEFARCVIEGKDIILHTNGDTRRNYLYLADACTAILTVMTKGISGEAYNAANEAAYCSIREMAELASMQNIDGSVQVRIEPDRDYGRKMGYAPVLKMRLDTSKLQKIGWIPETGLSDMFQKMIACMSKV
;
A
#
# COMPACT_ATOMS: atom_id res chain seq x y z
N MET A 1 -10.68 15.17 10.05
CA MET A 1 -10.57 14.03 9.09
C MET A 1 -11.13 14.40 7.73
N GLU A 2 -12.38 14.84 7.65
CA GLU A 2 -13.07 15.11 6.38
C GLU A 2 -12.34 16.15 5.52
N GLN A 3 -11.94 17.28 6.08
CA GLN A 3 -11.21 18.33 5.35
C GLN A 3 -9.89 17.83 4.72
N VAL A 4 -9.09 17.07 5.47
CA VAL A 4 -7.81 16.53 4.95
C VAL A 4 -8.05 15.53 3.82
N ILE A 5 -9.11 14.70 3.94
CA ILE A 5 -9.47 13.75 2.88
C ILE A 5 -9.93 14.49 1.61
N LEU A 6 -10.71 15.58 1.75
CA LEU A 6 -11.13 16.38 0.60
C LEU A 6 -9.94 17.05 -0.11
N GLU A 7 -8.97 17.58 0.64
CA GLU A 7 -7.72 18.11 0.09
C GLU A 7 -6.92 17.03 -0.65
N ASP A 8 -6.83 15.84 -0.08
CA ASP A 8 -6.16 14.71 -0.71
C ASP A 8 -6.88 14.24 -1.99
N MET A 9 -8.20 14.24 -2.00
CA MET A 9 -8.97 13.90 -3.21
C MET A 9 -8.74 14.93 -4.33
N SER A 10 -8.75 16.24 -4.00
CA SER A 10 -8.39 17.30 -4.95
C SER A 10 -6.97 17.12 -5.46
N TYR A 11 -6.02 16.85 -4.57
CA TYR A 11 -4.62 16.58 -4.92
C TYR A 11 -4.50 15.41 -5.92
N ILE A 12 -5.20 14.30 -5.67
CA ILE A 12 -5.19 13.14 -6.58
C ILE A 12 -5.78 13.54 -7.94
N CYS A 13 -6.86 14.29 -7.96
CA CYS A 13 -7.51 14.77 -9.19
C CYS A 13 -6.56 15.62 -10.03
N ASP A 14 -5.87 16.59 -9.41
CA ASP A 14 -4.96 17.51 -10.10
C ASP A 14 -3.69 16.84 -10.64
N ARG A 15 -3.29 15.71 -10.04
CA ARG A 15 -2.04 14.98 -10.36
C ARG A 15 -2.24 13.75 -11.23
N THR A 16 -3.48 13.38 -11.53
CA THR A 16 -3.79 12.17 -12.28
C THR A 16 -4.59 12.51 -13.52
N ASP A 17 -4.10 12.10 -14.70
CA ASP A 17 -4.92 12.09 -15.90
C ASP A 17 -5.86 10.88 -15.82
N HIS A 18 -7.07 11.12 -15.36
CA HIS A 18 -8.08 10.07 -15.16
C HIS A 18 -9.10 9.98 -16.32
N SER A 19 -8.94 10.78 -17.36
CA SER A 19 -9.89 10.85 -18.49
C SER A 19 -10.18 9.49 -19.13
N ALA A 20 -9.19 8.59 -19.15
CA ALA A 20 -9.34 7.23 -19.72
C ALA A 20 -10.23 6.31 -18.85
N ILE A 21 -10.38 6.61 -17.56
CA ILE A 21 -11.15 5.79 -16.60
C ILE A 21 -12.49 6.41 -16.21
N ASP A 22 -12.76 7.65 -16.57
CA ASP A 22 -14.00 8.34 -16.23
C ASP A 22 -15.23 7.55 -16.69
N GLY A 23 -16.19 7.40 -15.77
CA GLY A 23 -17.43 6.66 -16.01
C GLY A 23 -17.30 5.16 -16.18
N SER A 24 -16.08 4.60 -16.04
CA SER A 24 -15.82 3.18 -16.22
C SER A 24 -16.30 2.33 -15.04
N LYS A 25 -16.33 1.00 -15.25
CA LYS A 25 -16.53 0.02 -14.18
C LYS A 25 -15.19 -0.47 -13.66
N VAL A 26 -14.92 -0.24 -12.38
CA VAL A 26 -13.65 -0.58 -11.75
C VAL A 26 -13.86 -1.58 -10.63
N LEU A 27 -13.23 -2.76 -10.70
CA LEU A 27 -13.23 -3.72 -9.61
C LEU A 27 -12.01 -3.53 -8.72
N ILE A 28 -12.26 -3.42 -7.41
CA ILE A 28 -11.21 -3.25 -6.40
C ILE A 28 -11.31 -4.35 -5.36
N SER A 29 -10.26 -5.14 -5.21
CA SER A 29 -10.09 -6.01 -4.04
C SER A 29 -9.22 -5.32 -2.98
N GLY A 30 -9.50 -5.58 -1.71
CA GLY A 30 -8.89 -4.82 -0.61
C GLY A 30 -9.49 -3.41 -0.46
N ALA A 31 -10.71 -3.21 -0.92
CA ALA A 31 -11.43 -1.92 -0.95
C ALA A 31 -11.54 -1.24 0.42
N THR A 32 -11.65 -2.00 1.51
CA THR A 32 -11.74 -1.48 2.89
C THR A 32 -10.38 -1.25 3.56
N GLY A 33 -9.27 -1.57 2.88
CA GLY A 33 -7.91 -1.28 3.36
C GLY A 33 -7.54 0.19 3.23
N LEU A 34 -6.39 0.60 3.77
CA LEU A 34 -5.94 1.99 3.80
C LEU A 34 -5.94 2.62 2.40
N ILE A 35 -5.24 2.04 1.44
CA ILE A 35 -5.17 2.51 0.05
C ILE A 35 -6.51 2.33 -0.66
N GLY A 36 -7.16 1.16 -0.45
CA GLY A 36 -8.44 0.84 -1.09
C GLY A 36 -9.54 1.86 -0.79
N LYS A 37 -9.65 2.33 0.47
CA LYS A 37 -10.62 3.36 0.87
C LYS A 37 -10.46 4.65 0.06
N TYR A 38 -9.24 5.09 -0.18
CA TYR A 38 -8.94 6.29 -0.97
C TYR A 38 -9.28 6.09 -2.45
N LEU A 39 -8.85 4.97 -3.03
CA LEU A 39 -9.14 4.65 -4.44
C LEU A 39 -10.63 4.52 -4.71
N VAL A 40 -11.38 3.84 -3.83
CA VAL A 40 -12.84 3.71 -3.95
C VAL A 40 -13.50 5.09 -3.97
N ARG A 41 -13.17 5.97 -3.01
CA ARG A 41 -13.72 7.33 -2.95
C ARG A 41 -13.36 8.15 -4.17
N PHE A 42 -12.10 8.17 -4.54
CA PHE A 42 -11.64 8.92 -5.70
C PHE A 42 -12.36 8.48 -6.98
N LEU A 43 -12.35 7.18 -7.27
CA LEU A 43 -12.97 6.66 -8.48
C LEU A 43 -14.48 6.89 -8.53
N ALA A 44 -15.18 6.73 -7.41
CA ALA A 44 -16.62 6.93 -7.36
C ALA A 44 -17.03 8.41 -7.44
N GLN A 45 -16.35 9.30 -6.71
CA GLN A 45 -16.77 10.69 -6.56
C GLN A 45 -16.18 11.63 -7.63
N TYR A 46 -14.91 11.41 -8.02
CA TYR A 46 -14.17 12.32 -8.91
C TYR A 46 -14.14 11.82 -10.36
N CYS A 47 -14.03 10.50 -10.58
CA CYS A 47 -14.07 9.91 -11.91
C CYS A 47 -15.47 9.44 -12.34
N GLY A 48 -16.47 9.52 -11.44
CA GLY A 48 -17.83 9.05 -11.76
C GLY A 48 -17.94 7.56 -12.07
N CYS A 49 -16.95 6.75 -11.64
CA CYS A 49 -16.92 5.32 -11.89
C CYS A 49 -17.99 4.56 -11.12
N GLN A 50 -18.44 3.44 -11.69
CA GLN A 50 -19.10 2.38 -10.94
C GLN A 50 -18.05 1.48 -10.32
N VAL A 51 -17.91 1.51 -8.99
CA VAL A 51 -16.93 0.71 -8.27
C VAL A 51 -17.53 -0.61 -7.78
N LEU A 52 -16.93 -1.74 -8.16
CA LEU A 52 -17.23 -3.06 -7.63
C LEU A 52 -16.21 -3.39 -6.55
N ALA A 53 -16.62 -3.35 -5.29
CA ALA A 53 -15.76 -3.54 -4.13
C ALA A 53 -15.84 -4.99 -3.63
N VAL A 54 -14.76 -5.77 -3.76
CA VAL A 54 -14.67 -7.09 -3.16
C VAL A 54 -14.34 -6.92 -1.68
N VAL A 55 -15.23 -7.38 -0.81
CA VAL A 55 -15.17 -7.18 0.65
C VAL A 55 -15.55 -8.43 1.39
N ARG A 56 -14.94 -8.70 2.54
CA ARG A 56 -15.32 -9.82 3.43
C ARG A 56 -16.44 -9.44 4.41
N ASP A 57 -16.45 -8.18 4.84
CA ASP A 57 -17.44 -7.63 5.74
C ASP A 57 -18.22 -6.52 5.04
N GLN A 58 -19.40 -6.88 4.54
CA GLN A 58 -20.28 -5.96 3.84
C GLN A 58 -20.81 -4.84 4.74
N ARG A 59 -21.06 -5.10 6.03
CA ARG A 59 -21.57 -4.09 6.96
C ARG A 59 -20.54 -3.00 7.21
N LYS A 60 -19.28 -3.42 7.46
CA LYS A 60 -18.15 -2.47 7.57
C LYS A 60 -17.98 -1.65 6.31
N ALA A 61 -18.06 -2.27 5.14
CA ALA A 61 -17.93 -1.58 3.86
C ALA A 61 -19.07 -0.58 3.63
N GLN A 62 -20.31 -0.95 3.91
CA GLN A 62 -21.47 -0.06 3.81
C GLN A 62 -21.34 1.16 4.72
N TYR A 63 -20.86 0.99 5.95
CA TYR A 63 -20.61 2.11 6.86
C TYR A 63 -19.50 3.04 6.34
N LEU A 64 -18.41 2.48 5.80
CA LEU A 64 -17.28 3.25 5.28
C LEU A 64 -17.61 4.07 4.03
N PHE A 65 -18.60 3.64 3.25
CA PHE A 65 -18.92 4.19 1.93
C PHE A 65 -20.41 4.57 1.79
N GLU A 66 -21.09 4.84 2.91
CA GLU A 66 -22.53 5.18 2.92
C GLU A 66 -22.86 6.41 2.04
N ASP A 67 -21.93 7.35 1.95
CA ASP A 67 -22.01 8.59 1.17
C ASP A 67 -21.89 8.38 -0.35
N LEU A 68 -21.42 7.22 -0.81
CA LEU A 68 -21.20 6.93 -2.23
C LEU A 68 -22.48 6.45 -2.97
N GLY A 69 -23.49 6.03 -2.22
CA GLY A 69 -24.78 5.63 -2.75
C GLY A 69 -24.68 4.51 -3.79
N THR A 70 -25.31 4.73 -4.95
CA THR A 70 -25.38 3.74 -6.05
C THR A 70 -24.09 3.62 -6.87
N ARG A 71 -23.07 4.42 -6.60
CA ARG A 71 -21.78 4.37 -7.32
C ARG A 71 -20.87 3.23 -6.85
N ILE A 72 -21.25 2.56 -5.76
CA ILE A 72 -20.53 1.41 -5.25
C ILE A 72 -21.43 0.17 -5.18
N GLU A 73 -20.92 -0.95 -5.63
CA GLU A 73 -21.53 -2.26 -5.51
C GLU A 73 -20.61 -3.18 -4.71
N TYR A 74 -21.16 -3.90 -3.73
CA TYR A 74 -20.39 -4.78 -2.86
C TYR A 74 -20.47 -6.22 -3.37
N ILE A 75 -19.31 -6.85 -3.54
CA ILE A 75 -19.14 -8.28 -3.78
C ILE A 75 -18.66 -8.89 -2.47
N CYS A 76 -19.60 -9.49 -1.70
CA CYS A 76 -19.26 -10.10 -0.42
C CYS A 76 -18.69 -11.49 -0.63
N SER A 77 -17.36 -11.60 -0.65
CA SER A 77 -16.62 -12.85 -0.83
C SER A 77 -15.23 -12.76 -0.21
N ASP A 78 -14.71 -13.88 0.27
CA ASP A 78 -13.26 -14.01 0.42
C ASP A 78 -12.61 -14.04 -0.96
N ILE A 79 -11.44 -13.46 -1.09
CA ILE A 79 -10.74 -13.36 -2.38
C ILE A 79 -10.36 -14.74 -2.96
N VAL A 80 -10.15 -15.72 -2.09
CA VAL A 80 -9.81 -17.10 -2.48
C VAL A 80 -11.04 -17.91 -2.91
N GLU A 81 -12.24 -17.41 -2.60
CA GLU A 81 -13.52 -18.02 -2.95
C GLU A 81 -14.24 -17.26 -4.07
N LEU A 82 -13.65 -16.16 -4.55
CA LEU A 82 -14.27 -15.33 -5.59
C LEU A 82 -14.57 -16.16 -6.84
N GLU A 83 -15.84 -16.36 -7.10
CA GLU A 83 -16.34 -17.05 -8.30
C GLU A 83 -16.39 -16.11 -9.51
N ALA A 84 -16.60 -16.68 -10.69
CA ALA A 84 -16.83 -15.89 -11.89
C ALA A 84 -18.11 -15.05 -11.71
N LEU A 85 -17.97 -13.74 -11.83
CA LEU A 85 -19.08 -12.80 -11.75
C LEU A 85 -19.62 -12.56 -13.17
N ASP A 86 -20.93 -12.63 -13.32
CA ASP A 86 -21.59 -12.20 -14.58
C ASP A 86 -21.72 -10.65 -14.59
N LYS A 87 -20.55 -10.00 -14.62
CA LYS A 87 -20.43 -8.54 -14.60
C LYS A 87 -19.28 -8.10 -15.48
N SER A 88 -19.55 -7.15 -16.36
CA SER A 88 -18.49 -6.51 -17.15
C SER A 88 -17.69 -5.55 -16.25
N VAL A 89 -16.36 -5.56 -16.43
CA VAL A 89 -15.41 -4.70 -15.71
C VAL A 89 -14.39 -4.16 -16.71
N ASP A 90 -14.11 -2.86 -16.64
CA ASP A 90 -13.13 -2.22 -17.52
C ASP A 90 -11.72 -2.24 -16.94
N TYR A 91 -11.60 -1.97 -15.64
CA TYR A 91 -10.33 -1.85 -14.91
C TYR A 91 -10.36 -2.64 -13.62
N MET A 92 -9.19 -3.12 -13.20
CA MET A 92 -9.07 -3.85 -11.93
C MET A 92 -7.87 -3.39 -11.12
N ILE A 93 -8.07 -3.27 -9.81
CA ILE A 93 -6.99 -3.04 -8.83
C ILE A 93 -7.03 -4.16 -7.79
N HIS A 94 -5.96 -4.91 -7.70
CA HIS A 94 -5.85 -6.02 -6.76
C HIS A 94 -4.92 -5.67 -5.60
N GLY A 95 -5.53 -5.31 -4.46
CA GLY A 95 -4.83 -4.96 -3.21
C GLY A 95 -5.19 -5.85 -2.02
N ALA A 96 -6.08 -6.85 -2.19
CA ALA A 96 -6.41 -7.78 -1.12
C ALA A 96 -5.22 -8.68 -0.76
N GLY A 97 -4.99 -8.85 0.54
CA GLY A 97 -3.95 -9.72 1.09
C GLY A 97 -3.73 -9.49 2.58
N MET A 98 -3.05 -10.42 3.21
CA MET A 98 -2.64 -10.31 4.61
C MET A 98 -1.34 -9.52 4.71
N THR A 99 -1.37 -8.29 5.24
CA THR A 99 -0.21 -7.38 5.28
C THR A 99 0.31 -7.10 6.70
N ALA A 100 -0.31 -7.68 7.72
CA ALA A 100 0.13 -7.53 9.11
C ALA A 100 1.37 -8.39 9.38
N SER A 101 2.48 -7.79 9.79
CA SER A 101 3.77 -8.49 10.03
C SER A 101 3.65 -9.67 11.01
N ARG A 102 2.74 -9.58 12.00
CA ARG A 102 2.47 -10.67 12.93
C ARG A 102 1.94 -11.93 12.20
N SER A 103 1.10 -11.75 11.19
CA SER A 103 0.53 -12.87 10.42
C SER A 103 1.62 -13.64 9.65
N PHE A 104 2.70 -12.98 9.24
CA PHE A 104 3.82 -13.64 8.55
C PHE A 104 4.53 -14.69 9.40
N LEU A 105 4.43 -14.54 10.74
CA LEU A 105 5.00 -15.49 11.71
C LEU A 105 3.96 -16.49 12.23
N THR A 106 2.71 -16.06 12.40
CA THR A 106 1.68 -16.88 13.07
C THR A 106 0.82 -17.67 12.11
N GLN A 107 0.71 -17.24 10.86
CA GLN A 107 -0.13 -17.83 9.81
C GLN A 107 0.56 -17.81 8.43
N PRO A 108 1.84 -18.25 8.31
CA PRO A 108 2.61 -18.10 7.09
C PRO A 108 2.01 -18.85 5.89
N ALA A 109 1.44 -20.04 6.11
CA ALA A 109 0.79 -20.82 5.06
C ALA A 109 -0.45 -20.08 4.51
N GLU A 110 -1.26 -19.48 5.38
CA GLU A 110 -2.43 -18.71 5.00
C GLU A 110 -2.06 -17.42 4.25
N VAL A 111 -0.96 -16.77 4.63
CA VAL A 111 -0.42 -15.61 3.91
C VAL A 111 -0.09 -15.98 2.47
N ILE A 112 0.58 -17.13 2.25
CA ILE A 112 0.91 -17.62 0.90
C ILE A 112 -0.36 -17.96 0.14
N TYR A 113 -1.23 -18.79 0.73
CA TYR A 113 -2.46 -19.24 0.09
C TYR A 113 -3.35 -18.07 -0.34
N THR A 114 -3.66 -17.16 0.58
CA THR A 114 -4.50 -15.98 0.28
C THR A 114 -3.89 -15.11 -0.81
N SER A 115 -2.58 -14.88 -0.78
CA SER A 115 -1.91 -14.05 -1.79
C SER A 115 -1.96 -14.72 -3.17
N VAL A 116 -1.55 -15.98 -3.27
CA VAL A 116 -1.36 -16.66 -4.55
C VAL A 116 -2.72 -17.03 -5.19
N GLU A 117 -3.60 -17.70 -4.44
CA GLU A 117 -4.90 -18.08 -4.96
C GLU A 117 -5.78 -16.87 -5.25
N GLY A 118 -5.78 -15.86 -4.35
CA GLY A 118 -6.50 -14.62 -4.59
C GLY A 118 -6.03 -13.90 -5.87
N THR A 119 -4.72 -13.81 -6.09
CA THR A 119 -4.17 -13.21 -7.31
C THR A 119 -4.53 -14.02 -8.55
N ARG A 120 -4.45 -15.36 -8.49
CA ARG A 120 -4.84 -16.23 -9.61
C ARG A 120 -6.30 -16.02 -10.01
N ARG A 121 -7.21 -15.97 -9.02
CA ARG A 121 -8.65 -15.73 -9.28
C ARG A 121 -8.90 -14.35 -9.90
N MET A 122 -8.25 -13.33 -9.39
CA MET A 122 -8.38 -11.97 -9.93
C MET A 122 -7.84 -11.87 -11.37
N LEU A 123 -6.73 -12.53 -11.68
CA LEU A 123 -6.17 -12.58 -13.05
C LEU A 123 -7.08 -13.37 -13.99
N GLU A 124 -7.67 -14.48 -13.52
CA GLU A 124 -8.64 -15.24 -14.32
C GLU A 124 -9.90 -14.41 -14.60
N PHE A 125 -10.39 -13.68 -13.60
CA PHE A 125 -11.49 -12.75 -13.79
C PHE A 125 -11.13 -11.64 -14.80
N ALA A 126 -9.92 -11.08 -14.71
CA ALA A 126 -9.43 -10.09 -15.67
C ALA A 126 -9.35 -10.65 -17.09
N ARG A 127 -8.91 -11.91 -17.26
CA ARG A 127 -8.86 -12.62 -18.53
C ARG A 127 -10.23 -12.78 -19.17
N VAL A 128 -11.20 -13.28 -18.41
CA VAL A 128 -12.57 -13.52 -18.89
C VAL A 128 -13.26 -12.21 -19.27
N ASN A 129 -13.08 -11.16 -18.48
CA ASN A 129 -13.66 -9.84 -18.72
C ASN A 129 -12.93 -9.01 -19.79
N LYS A 130 -11.75 -9.44 -20.26
CA LYS A 130 -10.91 -8.69 -21.20
C LYS A 130 -10.69 -7.25 -20.75
N VAL A 131 -10.30 -7.08 -19.47
CA VAL A 131 -10.12 -5.76 -18.88
C VAL A 131 -9.09 -4.92 -19.62
N LYS A 132 -9.24 -3.60 -19.60
CA LYS A 132 -8.31 -2.65 -20.21
C LYS A 132 -7.00 -2.53 -19.45
N SER A 133 -7.06 -2.72 -18.13
CA SER A 133 -5.89 -2.71 -17.25
C SER A 133 -6.17 -3.45 -15.95
N PHE A 134 -5.17 -4.21 -15.50
CA PHE A 134 -5.11 -4.86 -14.19
C PHE A 134 -3.87 -4.36 -13.45
N VAL A 135 -4.05 -3.80 -12.25
CA VAL A 135 -2.95 -3.33 -11.40
C VAL A 135 -2.85 -4.21 -10.17
N TYR A 136 -1.70 -4.86 -9.99
CA TYR A 136 -1.37 -5.62 -8.79
C TYR A 136 -0.60 -4.75 -7.80
N LEU A 137 -1.07 -4.66 -6.55
CA LEU A 137 -0.36 -3.95 -5.48
C LEU A 137 0.64 -4.89 -4.82
N SER A 138 1.89 -4.72 -5.17
CA SER A 138 3.04 -5.42 -4.60
C SER A 138 3.73 -4.58 -3.52
N THR A 139 4.93 -4.91 -3.14
CA THR A 139 5.65 -4.34 -2.00
C THR A 139 7.15 -4.24 -2.27
N MET A 140 7.82 -3.28 -1.61
CA MET A 140 9.28 -3.22 -1.57
C MET A 140 9.93 -4.48 -0.97
N GLU A 141 9.20 -5.26 -0.17
CA GLU A 141 9.75 -6.47 0.46
C GLU A 141 10.14 -7.57 -0.54
N VAL A 142 9.68 -7.49 -1.80
CA VAL A 142 10.11 -8.41 -2.87
C VAL A 142 11.60 -8.34 -3.13
N TYR A 143 12.27 -7.26 -2.75
CA TYR A 143 13.72 -7.08 -2.87
C TYR A 143 14.52 -7.79 -1.77
N GLY A 144 13.86 -8.30 -0.72
CA GLY A 144 14.53 -8.97 0.39
C GLY A 144 15.41 -8.02 1.21
N VAL A 145 16.63 -8.46 1.51
CA VAL A 145 17.61 -7.66 2.26
C VAL A 145 18.67 -7.17 1.27
N PRO A 146 18.71 -5.87 0.94
CA PRO A 146 19.70 -5.32 0.03
C PRO A 146 21.13 -5.51 0.56
N GLU A 147 22.05 -5.87 -0.32
CA GLU A 147 23.48 -6.05 0.02
C GLU A 147 24.26 -4.73 -0.04
N THR A 148 23.73 -3.71 -0.73
CA THR A 148 24.34 -2.39 -0.90
C THR A 148 23.41 -1.28 -0.47
N GLU A 149 23.93 -0.05 -0.33
CA GLU A 149 23.15 1.17 -0.07
C GLU A 149 22.74 1.91 -1.36
N GLU A 150 23.01 1.31 -2.52
CA GLU A 150 22.62 1.87 -3.80
C GLU A 150 21.10 1.89 -3.99
N LYS A 151 20.64 2.73 -4.91
CA LYS A 151 19.24 2.73 -5.27
C LYS A 151 18.85 1.43 -5.95
N ILE A 152 17.71 0.88 -5.59
CA ILE A 152 17.17 -0.38 -6.06
C ILE A 152 16.16 -0.09 -7.17
N CYS A 153 16.50 -0.43 -8.39
CA CYS A 153 15.58 -0.38 -9.53
C CYS A 153 14.77 -1.70 -9.63
N GLU A 154 13.80 -1.71 -10.53
CA GLU A 154 12.86 -2.83 -10.69
C GLU A 154 13.54 -4.12 -11.17
N GLU A 155 14.67 -4.02 -11.85
CA GLU A 155 15.49 -5.13 -12.36
C GLU A 155 16.52 -5.64 -11.34
N SER A 156 16.64 -5.00 -10.17
CA SER A 156 17.61 -5.37 -9.15
C SER A 156 17.36 -6.79 -8.64
N GLY A 157 18.42 -7.58 -8.60
CA GLY A 157 18.41 -8.91 -8.01
C GLY A 157 18.18 -8.83 -6.49
N THR A 158 17.66 -9.90 -5.93
CA THR A 158 17.31 -9.95 -4.51
C THR A 158 17.66 -11.27 -3.87
N SER A 159 17.94 -11.24 -2.56
CA SER A 159 18.20 -12.43 -1.76
C SER A 159 17.14 -12.57 -0.67
N LEU A 160 16.41 -13.70 -0.70
CA LEU A 160 15.47 -14.09 0.34
C LEU A 160 15.80 -15.53 0.79
N ASN A 161 15.74 -15.77 2.11
CA ASN A 161 15.87 -17.11 2.65
C ASN A 161 14.51 -17.82 2.59
N THR A 162 14.30 -18.66 1.59
CA THR A 162 13.06 -19.40 1.35
C THR A 162 12.66 -20.35 2.47
N MET A 163 13.60 -20.74 3.36
CA MET A 163 13.30 -21.59 4.52
C MET A 163 12.93 -20.79 5.78
N SER A 164 12.95 -19.47 5.72
CA SER A 164 12.48 -18.61 6.81
C SER A 164 10.98 -18.38 6.70
N VAL A 165 10.20 -18.67 7.75
CA VAL A 165 8.75 -18.42 7.75
C VAL A 165 8.43 -16.92 7.59
N ARG A 166 9.34 -16.02 8.00
CA ARG A 166 9.16 -14.56 7.84
C ARG A 166 9.09 -14.14 6.37
N THR A 167 9.69 -14.92 5.48
CA THR A 167 9.69 -14.62 4.04
C THR A 167 8.44 -15.09 3.31
N SER A 168 7.47 -15.73 4.00
CA SER A 168 6.19 -16.14 3.41
C SER A 168 5.49 -15.00 2.65
N TYR A 169 5.50 -13.78 3.19
CA TYR A 169 4.90 -12.62 2.55
C TYR A 169 5.68 -12.15 1.31
N PRO A 170 6.98 -11.78 1.38
CA PRO A 170 7.68 -11.34 0.19
C PRO A 170 7.78 -12.42 -0.89
N GLU A 171 7.94 -13.71 -0.55
CA GLU A 171 7.95 -14.79 -1.54
C GLU A 171 6.57 -14.97 -2.21
N SER A 172 5.48 -14.91 -1.45
CA SER A 172 4.14 -14.94 -2.07
C SER A 172 3.90 -13.74 -2.99
N LYS A 173 4.37 -12.54 -2.62
CA LYS A 173 4.29 -11.35 -3.47
C LYS A 173 5.11 -11.51 -4.77
N ARG A 174 6.31 -12.06 -4.71
CA ARG A 174 7.14 -12.38 -5.89
C ARG A 174 6.44 -13.37 -6.82
N LEU A 175 5.87 -14.44 -6.25
CA LEU A 175 5.12 -15.42 -7.04
C LEU A 175 3.89 -14.77 -7.70
N CYS A 176 3.19 -13.86 -7.01
CA CYS A 176 2.06 -13.12 -7.59
C CYS A 176 2.48 -12.18 -8.73
N GLU A 177 3.64 -11.51 -8.61
CA GLU A 177 4.22 -10.73 -9.72
C GLU A 177 4.52 -11.63 -10.93
N ASN A 178 5.10 -12.82 -10.67
CA ASN A 178 5.38 -13.79 -11.73
C ASN A 178 4.09 -14.33 -12.38
N LEU A 179 3.02 -14.55 -11.59
CA LEU A 179 1.70 -14.87 -12.14
C LEU A 179 1.18 -13.76 -13.06
N CYS A 180 1.33 -12.49 -12.67
CA CYS A 180 0.96 -11.37 -13.55
C CYS A 180 1.72 -11.44 -14.88
N ALA A 181 3.04 -11.64 -14.85
CA ALA A 181 3.86 -11.77 -16.04
C ALA A 181 3.45 -12.98 -16.92
N ALA A 182 3.14 -14.12 -16.29
CA ALA A 182 2.66 -15.31 -16.97
C ALA A 182 1.32 -15.07 -17.70
N TYR A 183 0.36 -14.42 -17.01
CA TYR A 183 -0.95 -14.09 -17.63
C TYR A 183 -0.82 -13.04 -18.74
N VAL A 184 0.13 -12.11 -18.65
CA VAL A 184 0.44 -11.20 -19.76
C VAL A 184 0.94 -12.00 -20.97
N SER A 185 1.90 -12.90 -20.77
CA SER A 185 2.53 -13.67 -21.84
C SER A 185 1.57 -14.66 -22.49
N GLU A 186 0.83 -15.42 -21.68
CA GLU A 186 0.02 -16.54 -22.17
C GLU A 186 -1.38 -16.09 -22.63
N TYR A 187 -2.01 -15.18 -21.89
CA TYR A 187 -3.41 -14.79 -22.11
C TYR A 187 -3.60 -13.34 -22.53
N GLN A 188 -2.54 -12.56 -22.67
CA GLN A 188 -2.59 -11.15 -23.03
C GLN A 188 -3.39 -10.29 -22.03
N VAL A 189 -3.47 -10.72 -20.75
CA VAL A 189 -4.06 -9.91 -19.68
C VAL A 189 -3.18 -8.69 -19.46
N PRO A 190 -3.70 -7.45 -19.55
CA PRO A 190 -2.86 -6.24 -19.46
C PRO A 190 -2.51 -5.92 -18.00
N ALA A 191 -1.75 -6.83 -17.35
CA ALA A 191 -1.36 -6.71 -15.96
C ALA A 191 -0.10 -5.84 -15.78
N ARG A 192 -0.08 -5.05 -14.71
CA ARG A 192 1.00 -4.18 -14.28
C ARG A 192 1.18 -4.32 -12.78
N VAL A 193 2.37 -4.07 -12.28
CA VAL A 193 2.71 -4.21 -10.87
C VAL A 193 3.16 -2.87 -10.29
N VAL A 194 2.66 -2.51 -9.10
CA VAL A 194 3.15 -1.37 -8.32
C VAL A 194 3.81 -1.90 -7.04
N ARG A 195 5.12 -1.74 -6.90
CA ARG A 195 5.89 -2.09 -5.71
C ARG A 195 5.89 -0.91 -4.74
N LEU A 196 4.95 -0.94 -3.81
CA LEU A 196 4.78 0.13 -2.83
C LEU A 196 5.79 0.01 -1.70
N THR A 197 6.33 1.13 -1.26
CA THR A 197 7.05 1.22 0.01
C THR A 197 6.09 1.37 1.18
N GLN A 198 6.60 1.59 2.40
CA GLN A 198 5.77 1.86 3.59
C GLN A 198 4.90 3.10 3.34
N THR A 199 3.61 2.86 3.20
CA THR A 199 2.62 3.89 2.88
C THR A 199 1.77 4.19 4.11
N PHE A 200 1.61 5.48 4.42
CA PHE A 200 0.76 5.93 5.51
C PHE A 200 0.19 7.34 5.26
N GLY A 201 -0.78 7.73 6.08
CA GLY A 201 -1.48 9.00 6.00
C GLY A 201 -2.82 8.97 6.73
N PRO A 202 -3.76 9.86 6.42
CA PRO A 202 -5.10 9.86 6.99
C PRO A 202 -5.82 8.54 6.80
N GLY A 203 -6.51 8.06 7.84
CA GLY A 203 -7.21 6.77 7.83
C GLY A 203 -6.36 5.58 8.29
N VAL A 204 -5.11 5.80 8.74
CA VAL A 204 -4.39 4.85 9.58
C VAL A 204 -5.16 4.71 10.89
N GLU A 205 -5.48 3.47 11.27
CA GLU A 205 -6.23 3.19 12.50
C GLU A 205 -5.39 3.53 13.73
N TYR A 206 -6.06 3.98 14.80
CA TYR A 206 -5.34 4.40 16.03
C TYR A 206 -4.53 3.26 16.65
N ASP A 207 -5.02 2.02 16.59
CA ASP A 207 -4.39 0.81 17.11
C ASP A 207 -3.46 0.09 16.11
N ASP A 208 -3.15 0.72 14.97
CA ASP A 208 -2.20 0.17 13.99
C ASP A 208 -0.84 -0.09 14.67
N ALA A 209 -0.34 -1.31 14.55
CA ALA A 209 0.90 -1.75 15.21
C ALA A 209 2.19 -1.31 14.49
N ARG A 210 2.09 -0.60 13.36
CA ARG A 210 3.27 -0.14 12.61
C ARG A 210 3.91 1.06 13.31
N VAL A 211 5.23 1.15 13.19
CA VAL A 211 6.07 2.12 13.91
C VAL A 211 5.65 3.58 13.73
N PHE A 212 5.23 3.99 12.52
CA PHE A 212 4.77 5.36 12.28
C PHE A 212 3.47 5.68 13.04
N ALA A 213 2.57 4.71 13.17
CA ALA A 213 1.33 4.89 13.95
C ALA A 213 1.62 4.92 15.45
N GLU A 214 2.58 4.14 15.94
CA GLU A 214 3.07 4.21 17.31
C GLU A 214 3.64 5.60 17.63
N PHE A 215 4.48 6.15 16.76
CA PHE A 215 5.03 7.50 16.94
C PHE A 215 3.95 8.59 16.94
N ALA A 216 2.98 8.48 16.03
CA ALA A 216 1.84 9.40 16.02
C ALA A 216 1.03 9.33 17.32
N ARG A 217 0.77 8.13 17.85
CA ARG A 217 0.11 7.98 19.17
C ARG A 217 0.90 8.63 20.30
N CYS A 218 2.22 8.41 20.34
CA CYS A 218 3.06 9.06 21.35
C CYS A 218 2.92 10.59 21.29
N VAL A 219 2.93 11.16 20.10
CA VAL A 219 2.74 12.61 19.90
C VAL A 219 1.36 13.08 20.39
N ILE A 220 0.29 12.37 20.02
CA ILE A 220 -1.09 12.68 20.43
C ILE A 220 -1.27 12.60 21.94
N GLU A 221 -0.64 11.60 22.58
CA GLU A 221 -0.76 11.33 24.00
C GLU A 221 0.23 12.14 24.85
N GLY A 222 1.13 12.91 24.24
CA GLY A 222 2.19 13.66 24.95
C GLY A 222 3.21 12.74 25.66
N LYS A 223 3.45 11.55 25.11
CA LYS A 223 4.38 10.54 25.66
C LYS A 223 5.67 10.50 24.86
N ASP A 224 6.77 10.19 25.54
CA ASP A 224 8.06 9.98 24.88
C ASP A 224 7.98 8.81 23.87
N ILE A 225 8.70 8.94 22.75
CA ILE A 225 8.89 7.88 21.78
C ILE A 225 10.06 7.00 22.22
N ILE A 226 9.79 5.74 22.55
CA ILE A 226 10.82 4.80 23.02
C ILE A 226 11.26 3.93 21.84
N LEU A 227 12.53 4.03 21.46
CA LEU A 227 13.14 3.15 20.46
C LEU A 227 13.82 1.97 21.14
N HIS A 228 13.28 0.77 20.96
CA HIS A 228 13.86 -0.47 21.51
C HIS A 228 15.05 -1.01 20.69
N THR A 229 15.48 -0.28 19.67
CA THR A 229 16.69 -0.53 18.86
C THR A 229 17.36 0.81 18.59
N ASN A 230 18.56 0.83 18.00
CA ASN A 230 19.21 2.09 17.60
C ASN A 230 18.45 2.86 16.51
N GLY A 231 17.46 2.23 15.89
CA GLY A 231 16.69 2.85 14.80
C GLY A 231 17.42 2.95 13.47
N ASP A 232 18.40 2.06 13.24
CA ASP A 232 19.33 2.14 12.08
C ASP A 232 18.70 1.68 10.74
N THR A 233 17.57 0.97 10.77
CA THR A 233 16.86 0.58 9.55
C THR A 233 16.42 1.82 8.79
N ARG A 234 16.82 1.89 7.50
CA ARG A 234 16.49 3.00 6.58
C ARG A 234 15.65 2.52 5.43
N ARG A 235 14.64 3.31 5.05
CA ARG A 235 13.80 3.04 3.88
C ARG A 235 13.09 4.29 3.41
N ASN A 236 12.55 4.22 2.20
CA ASN A 236 11.63 5.25 1.73
C ASN A 236 10.25 5.08 2.37
N TYR A 237 9.54 6.19 2.45
CA TYR A 237 8.12 6.24 2.82
C TYR A 237 7.33 6.89 1.69
N LEU A 238 6.01 6.69 1.72
CA LEU A 238 5.13 7.22 0.69
C LEU A 238 3.82 7.70 1.34
N TYR A 239 3.39 8.89 0.96
CA TYR A 239 2.10 9.41 1.40
C TYR A 239 0.95 8.68 0.71
N LEU A 240 -0.17 8.55 1.40
CA LEU A 240 -1.33 7.80 0.92
C LEU A 240 -1.89 8.34 -0.40
N ALA A 241 -2.03 9.67 -0.54
CA ALA A 241 -2.50 10.27 -1.79
C ALA A 241 -1.48 10.10 -2.93
N ASP A 242 -0.17 10.22 -2.66
CA ASP A 242 0.89 9.94 -3.65
C ASP A 242 0.87 8.46 -4.09
N ALA A 243 0.57 7.52 -3.19
CA ALA A 243 0.40 6.11 -3.55
C ALA A 243 -0.80 5.91 -4.49
N CYS A 244 -1.91 6.60 -4.25
CA CYS A 244 -3.07 6.56 -5.12
C CYS A 244 -2.76 7.13 -6.52
N THR A 245 -2.07 8.27 -6.61
CA THR A 245 -1.64 8.83 -7.90
C THR A 245 -0.69 7.90 -8.65
N ALA A 246 0.23 7.21 -7.94
CA ALA A 246 1.11 6.20 -8.53
C ALA A 246 0.33 5.04 -9.15
N ILE A 247 -0.62 4.47 -8.40
CA ILE A 247 -1.47 3.36 -8.84
C ILE A 247 -2.29 3.74 -10.07
N LEU A 248 -2.92 4.92 -10.06
CA LEU A 248 -3.72 5.44 -11.17
C LEU A 248 -2.86 5.74 -12.39
N THR A 249 -1.66 6.31 -12.21
CA THR A 249 -0.70 6.54 -13.31
C THR A 249 -0.27 5.22 -13.95
N VAL A 250 0.06 4.20 -13.15
CA VAL A 250 0.40 2.87 -13.67
C VAL A 250 -0.79 2.23 -14.37
N MET A 251 -2.00 2.39 -13.85
CA MET A 251 -3.22 1.87 -14.47
C MET A 251 -3.48 2.44 -15.87
N THR A 252 -3.22 3.73 -16.06
CA THR A 252 -3.51 4.44 -17.32
C THR A 252 -2.34 4.50 -18.28
N LYS A 253 -1.09 4.64 -17.79
CA LYS A 253 0.11 4.89 -18.61
C LYS A 253 1.18 3.78 -18.49
N GLY A 254 1.05 2.86 -17.54
CA GLY A 254 2.02 1.79 -17.36
C GLY A 254 2.03 0.81 -18.52
N ILE A 255 3.19 0.19 -18.76
CA ILE A 255 3.37 -0.85 -19.78
C ILE A 255 2.93 -2.19 -19.20
N SER A 256 2.14 -2.96 -19.96
CA SER A 256 1.73 -4.31 -19.58
C SER A 256 2.94 -5.24 -19.40
N GLY A 257 2.95 -6.02 -18.35
CA GLY A 257 4.07 -6.91 -17.98
C GLY A 257 5.16 -6.24 -17.15
N GLU A 258 5.06 -4.95 -16.86
CA GLU A 258 6.10 -4.20 -16.15
C GLU A 258 5.74 -3.94 -14.68
N ALA A 259 6.79 -3.90 -13.84
CA ALA A 259 6.72 -3.46 -12.46
C ALA A 259 7.24 -2.01 -12.33
N TYR A 260 6.71 -1.28 -11.33
CA TYR A 260 7.06 0.10 -11.03
C TYR A 260 7.26 0.30 -9.53
N ASN A 261 8.40 0.84 -9.13
CA ASN A 261 8.65 1.27 -7.76
C ASN A 261 7.87 2.54 -7.45
N ALA A 262 7.10 2.53 -6.37
CA ALA A 262 6.37 3.70 -5.88
C ALA A 262 6.86 4.08 -4.47
N ALA A 263 7.65 5.12 -4.39
CA ALA A 263 8.28 5.63 -3.19
C ALA A 263 8.55 7.14 -3.31
N ASN A 264 8.54 7.86 -2.19
CA ASN A 264 9.10 9.21 -2.19
C ASN A 264 10.59 9.13 -1.86
N GLU A 265 11.45 9.46 -2.83
CA GLU A 265 12.90 9.41 -2.65
C GLU A 265 13.40 10.45 -1.63
N ALA A 266 12.70 11.58 -1.49
CA ALA A 266 12.99 12.62 -0.50
C ALA A 266 12.59 12.19 0.94
N ALA A 267 11.72 11.19 1.08
CA ALA A 267 11.32 10.61 2.37
C ALA A 267 12.14 9.36 2.75
N TYR A 268 13.40 9.25 2.28
CA TYR A 268 14.32 8.20 2.70
C TYR A 268 14.96 8.57 4.02
N CYS A 269 14.63 7.85 5.09
CA CYS A 269 15.16 8.11 6.42
C CYS A 269 15.29 6.83 7.26
N SER A 270 16.03 6.93 8.38
CA SER A 270 16.08 5.91 9.40
C SER A 270 14.84 5.97 10.32
N ILE A 271 14.59 4.89 11.06
CA ILE A 271 13.54 4.87 12.10
C ILE A 271 13.81 5.94 13.14
N ARG A 272 15.09 6.20 13.51
CA ARG A 272 15.48 7.26 14.45
C ARG A 272 15.12 8.64 13.89
N GLU A 273 15.57 8.97 12.67
CA GLU A 273 15.25 10.25 12.04
C GLU A 273 13.73 10.47 11.91
N MET A 274 12.99 9.39 11.62
CA MET A 274 11.53 9.44 11.58
C MET A 274 10.92 9.71 12.96
N ALA A 275 11.44 9.11 14.03
CA ALA A 275 10.97 9.35 15.41
C ALA A 275 11.23 10.79 15.82
N GLU A 276 12.42 11.32 15.52
CA GLU A 276 12.81 12.71 15.79
C GLU A 276 11.88 13.69 15.04
N LEU A 277 11.60 13.42 13.76
CA LEU A 277 10.69 14.23 12.96
C LEU A 277 9.24 14.15 13.48
N ALA A 278 8.79 12.96 13.89
CA ALA A 278 7.46 12.78 14.49
C ALA A 278 7.34 13.56 15.82
N SER A 279 8.34 13.51 16.69
CA SER A 279 8.32 14.23 17.97
C SER A 279 8.18 15.75 17.79
N MET A 280 8.73 16.31 16.70
CA MET A 280 8.60 17.73 16.36
C MET A 280 7.15 18.15 16.00
N GLN A 281 6.24 17.20 15.77
CA GLN A 281 4.82 17.50 15.54
C GLN A 281 4.07 17.80 16.86
N ASN A 282 4.69 17.54 18.01
CA ASN A 282 4.13 17.91 19.31
C ASN A 282 4.34 19.41 19.57
N ILE A 283 3.24 20.18 19.65
CA ILE A 283 3.26 21.65 19.66
C ILE A 283 3.99 22.22 20.89
N ASP A 284 3.88 21.59 22.04
CA ASP A 284 4.50 22.05 23.28
C ASP A 284 5.95 21.54 23.48
N GLY A 285 6.45 20.71 22.58
CA GLY A 285 7.81 20.18 22.60
C GLY A 285 8.10 19.22 23.76
N SER A 286 7.07 18.71 24.43
CA SER A 286 7.22 17.82 25.59
C SER A 286 7.67 16.41 25.22
N VAL A 287 7.37 15.95 23.98
CA VAL A 287 7.69 14.59 23.50
C VAL A 287 9.16 14.47 23.13
N GLN A 288 9.86 13.56 23.78
CA GLN A 288 11.27 13.28 23.53
C GLN A 288 11.45 11.90 22.89
N VAL A 289 12.52 11.72 22.11
CA VAL A 289 12.93 10.41 21.62
C VAL A 289 13.98 9.81 22.55
N ARG A 290 13.70 8.62 23.09
CA ARG A 290 14.62 7.86 23.94
C ARG A 290 15.01 6.54 23.31
N ILE A 291 16.27 6.18 23.42
CA ILE A 291 16.77 4.90 22.91
C ILE A 291 17.01 3.99 24.11
N GLU A 292 16.21 2.94 24.22
CA GLU A 292 16.24 1.92 25.27
C GLU A 292 16.33 0.53 24.66
N PRO A 293 17.53 0.09 24.23
CA PRO A 293 17.68 -1.13 23.46
C PRO A 293 17.25 -2.40 24.24
N ASP A 294 16.29 -3.13 23.69
CA ASP A 294 15.92 -4.48 24.12
C ASP A 294 16.30 -5.49 23.02
N ARG A 295 17.28 -6.37 23.31
CA ARG A 295 17.81 -7.34 22.35
C ARG A 295 16.76 -8.33 21.83
N ASP A 296 15.72 -8.60 22.59
CA ASP A 296 14.68 -9.56 22.24
C ASP A 296 13.43 -8.91 21.62
N TYR A 297 13.28 -7.60 21.72
CA TYR A 297 12.10 -6.87 21.27
C TYR A 297 11.84 -7.09 19.77
N GLY A 298 12.84 -6.86 18.93
CA GLY A 298 12.72 -7.01 17.49
C GLY A 298 12.32 -8.44 17.07
N ARG A 299 12.87 -9.47 17.75
CA ARG A 299 12.53 -10.87 17.52
C ARG A 299 11.08 -11.16 17.91
N LYS A 300 10.63 -10.70 19.10
CA LYS A 300 9.26 -10.87 19.60
C LYS A 300 8.22 -10.21 18.69
N MET A 301 8.56 -9.04 18.14
CA MET A 301 7.68 -8.27 17.27
C MET A 301 7.75 -8.68 15.79
N GLY A 302 8.64 -9.60 15.43
CA GLY A 302 8.81 -10.06 14.05
C GLY A 302 9.41 -9.00 13.12
N TYR A 303 10.23 -8.11 13.66
CA TYR A 303 10.90 -7.09 12.84
C TYR A 303 11.88 -7.74 11.86
N ALA A 304 11.96 -7.17 10.67
CA ALA A 304 13.00 -7.51 9.72
C ALA A 304 14.39 -7.15 10.28
N PRO A 305 15.47 -7.82 9.84
CA PRO A 305 16.82 -7.38 10.13
C PRO A 305 17.03 -5.90 9.76
N VAL A 306 18.06 -5.27 10.35
CA VAL A 306 18.46 -3.92 9.94
C VAL A 306 18.74 -3.95 8.44
N LEU A 307 18.06 -3.10 7.71
CA LEU A 307 18.20 -2.99 6.25
C LEU A 307 18.26 -1.52 5.83
N LYS A 308 18.86 -1.28 4.67
CA LYS A 308 18.91 0.02 4.03
C LYS A 308 18.32 -0.14 2.63
N MET A 309 17.04 0.16 2.49
CA MET A 309 16.28 -0.05 1.25
C MET A 309 15.89 1.30 0.64
N ARG A 310 16.62 1.68 -0.40
CA ARG A 310 16.44 2.94 -1.13
C ARG A 310 15.93 2.64 -2.54
N LEU A 311 14.65 2.83 -2.79
CA LEU A 311 14.06 2.56 -4.09
C LEU A 311 14.39 3.65 -5.10
N ASP A 312 14.69 3.25 -6.33
CA ASP A 312 14.74 4.11 -7.52
C ASP A 312 13.34 4.17 -8.12
N THR A 313 12.83 5.38 -8.34
CA THR A 313 11.50 5.61 -8.92
C THR A 313 11.55 6.18 -10.33
N SER A 314 12.74 6.23 -10.95
CA SER A 314 12.96 6.84 -12.25
C SER A 314 12.07 6.27 -13.36
N LYS A 315 11.73 4.97 -13.28
CA LYS A 315 10.84 4.30 -14.25
C LYS A 315 9.42 4.85 -14.16
N LEU A 316 8.88 5.02 -12.97
CA LEU A 316 7.56 5.59 -12.75
C LEU A 316 7.52 7.09 -13.08
N GLN A 317 8.61 7.82 -12.77
CA GLN A 317 8.75 9.23 -13.12
C GLN A 317 8.72 9.45 -14.65
N LYS A 318 9.31 8.55 -15.44
CA LYS A 318 9.30 8.62 -16.91
C LYS A 318 7.90 8.58 -17.53
N ILE A 319 6.94 8.00 -16.84
CA ILE A 319 5.53 7.99 -17.27
C ILE A 319 4.69 9.11 -16.63
N GLY A 320 5.36 10.06 -15.95
CA GLY A 320 4.79 11.32 -15.50
C GLY A 320 4.34 11.36 -14.04
N TRP A 321 4.72 10.38 -13.20
CA TRP A 321 4.41 10.42 -11.77
C TRP A 321 5.54 11.02 -10.93
N ILE A 322 5.20 11.92 -10.01
CA ILE A 322 6.15 12.52 -9.05
C ILE A 322 5.45 12.63 -7.69
N PRO A 323 6.03 12.09 -6.59
CA PRO A 323 5.50 12.28 -5.24
C PRO A 323 5.88 13.68 -4.73
N GLU A 324 4.96 14.35 -4.04
CA GLU A 324 5.18 15.71 -3.55
C GLU A 324 5.11 15.84 -2.03
N THR A 325 4.46 14.88 -1.33
CA THR A 325 4.23 15.00 0.10
C THR A 325 5.45 14.57 0.91
N GLY A 326 6.04 15.52 1.64
CA GLY A 326 7.18 15.27 2.52
C GLY A 326 6.81 14.49 3.79
N LEU A 327 7.82 13.89 4.45
CA LEU A 327 7.60 13.05 5.64
C LEU A 327 6.96 13.82 6.80
N SER A 328 7.29 15.10 6.98
CA SER A 328 6.68 15.98 8.00
C SER A 328 5.19 16.16 7.76
N ASP A 329 4.79 16.47 6.52
CA ASP A 329 3.39 16.67 6.16
C ASP A 329 2.58 15.36 6.28
N MET A 330 3.21 14.22 5.96
CA MET A 330 2.61 12.90 6.15
C MET A 330 2.21 12.69 7.62
N PHE A 331 3.11 13.00 8.58
CA PHE A 331 2.82 12.92 10.02
C PHE A 331 1.78 13.93 10.45
N GLN A 332 1.92 15.19 10.04
CA GLN A 332 0.98 16.25 10.39
C GLN A 332 -0.46 15.87 10.01
N LYS A 333 -0.66 15.45 8.75
CA LYS A 333 -1.98 15.06 8.24
C LYS A 333 -2.51 13.79 8.93
N MET A 334 -1.65 12.79 9.17
CA MET A 334 -2.04 11.57 9.87
C MET A 334 -2.45 11.85 11.31
N ILE A 335 -1.63 12.60 12.09
CA ILE A 335 -1.90 12.98 13.48
C ILE A 335 -3.20 13.77 13.56
N ALA A 336 -3.42 14.77 12.69
CA ALA A 336 -4.65 15.54 12.64
C ALA A 336 -5.90 14.68 12.44
N CYS A 337 -5.79 13.55 11.73
CA CYS A 337 -6.88 12.61 11.53
C CYS A 337 -7.05 11.64 12.70
N MET A 338 -5.97 11.15 13.31
CA MET A 338 -6.00 10.23 14.45
C MET A 338 -6.50 10.91 15.74
N SER A 339 -6.22 12.19 15.94
CA SER A 339 -6.62 12.95 17.16
C SER A 339 -8.13 13.23 17.24
N LYS A 340 -8.89 12.96 16.20
CA LYS A 340 -10.33 13.26 16.11
C LYS A 340 -11.23 12.03 16.36
N VAL A 341 -10.66 10.93 16.86
CA VAL A 341 -11.42 9.71 17.19
C VAL A 341 -11.87 9.74 18.66
#